data_4090d997021c1f3f1a2bc311efefc525
#
_entry.id   4090d997021c1f3f1a2bc311efefc525
#
_cell.length_a   1.000
_cell.length_b   1.000
_cell.length_c   1.000
_cell.angle_alpha   90.00
_cell.angle_beta   90.00
_cell.angle_gamma   90.00
#
_symmetry.space_group_name_H-M   'P 1'
#
loop_
_entity.id
_entity.type
_entity.pdbx_description
1 polymer ?
#
loop_
_entity_poly.entity_id
_entity_poly.type
_entity_poly.pdbx_seq_one_letter_code
_entity_poly.pdbx_strand_id
1 'polypeptide(L)'
;SGPDLVVLQEIAESIEAVMKDIPGTLSAFGDRAVGGYYLDFAVNREQAARYGLTVGDVQDVIRTAIGGMNVTETVEGLERYPVNLRYPRGRRDSVEKLRELAVVTPSGQQIPLSAVADIRVEDGPPMIKSENARPNGWIFVDIDGVDLGTYVASARTAVADRLELPPGYSINWSGQY
;
A
#
# COMPACT_ATOMS: atom_id res chain seq x y z
N SER A 1 2.80 17.75 -4.23
CA SER A 1 3.56 16.71 -4.93
C SER A 1 5.03 16.73 -4.53
N GLY A 2 5.71 15.57 -4.56
CA GLY A 2 7.13 15.45 -4.17
C GLY A 2 7.66 14.05 -4.37
N PRO A 3 9.00 13.83 -4.20
CA PRO A 3 9.64 12.57 -4.52
C PRO A 3 9.45 11.48 -3.44
N ASP A 4 9.29 11.85 -2.17
CA ASP A 4 9.22 10.93 -1.04
C ASP A 4 7.84 10.93 -0.40
N LEU A 5 7.25 9.74 -0.19
CA LEU A 5 5.89 9.57 0.32
C LEU A 5 5.77 9.88 1.82
N VAL A 6 6.81 9.61 2.59
CA VAL A 6 6.82 9.89 4.04
C VAL A 6 6.80 11.39 4.26
N VAL A 7 7.70 12.10 3.57
CA VAL A 7 7.76 13.57 3.62
C VAL A 7 6.48 14.21 3.08
N LEU A 8 5.87 13.63 2.02
CA LEU A 8 4.56 14.10 1.53
C LEU A 8 3.47 13.98 2.59
N GLN A 9 3.48 12.91 3.38
CA GLN A 9 2.53 12.74 4.47
C GLN A 9 2.76 13.76 5.59
N GLU A 10 4.00 13.99 6.02
CA GLU A 10 4.36 14.99 7.04
C GLU A 10 3.93 16.40 6.61
N ILE A 11 4.16 16.74 5.33
CA ILE A 11 3.69 18.00 4.75
C ILE A 11 2.16 18.08 4.76
N ALA A 12 1.47 16.99 4.38
CA ALA A 12 0.01 16.96 4.36
C ALA A 12 -0.58 17.13 5.77
N GLU A 13 -0.01 16.49 6.79
CA GLU A 13 -0.41 16.64 8.19
C GLU A 13 -0.18 18.06 8.70
N SER A 14 0.94 18.68 8.32
CA SER A 14 1.23 20.08 8.66
C SER A 14 0.23 21.04 8.01
N ILE A 15 -0.09 20.84 6.74
CA ILE A 15 -1.11 21.65 6.04
C ILE A 15 -2.49 21.41 6.66
N GLU A 16 -2.85 20.16 6.97
CA GLU A 16 -4.11 19.82 7.63
C GLU A 16 -4.28 20.59 8.96
N ALA A 17 -3.21 20.68 9.75
CA ALA A 17 -3.22 21.44 10.99
C ALA A 17 -3.44 22.95 10.74
N VAL A 18 -2.73 23.53 9.75
CA VAL A 18 -2.91 24.94 9.37
C VAL A 18 -4.33 25.21 8.89
N MET A 19 -4.88 24.34 8.04
CA MET A 19 -6.22 24.53 7.47
C MET A 19 -7.32 24.49 8.54
N LYS A 20 -7.18 23.64 9.57
CA LYS A 20 -8.14 23.57 10.69
C LYS A 20 -8.25 24.86 11.51
N ASP A 21 -7.20 25.66 11.52
CA ASP A 21 -7.17 26.95 12.22
C ASP A 21 -7.83 28.08 11.43
N ILE A 22 -8.15 27.87 10.16
CA ILE A 22 -8.71 28.94 9.29
C ILE A 22 -10.22 29.05 9.51
N PRO A 23 -10.74 30.25 9.80
CA PRO A 23 -12.18 30.47 9.94
C PRO A 23 -12.96 30.03 8.70
N GLY A 24 -14.03 29.27 8.90
CA GLY A 24 -14.87 28.73 7.83
C GLY A 24 -14.46 27.32 7.39
N THR A 25 -13.38 26.74 7.94
CA THR A 25 -13.06 25.33 7.73
C THR A 25 -14.00 24.45 8.55
N LEU A 26 -14.75 23.60 7.88
CA LEU A 26 -15.59 22.59 8.50
C LEU A 26 -14.79 21.31 8.78
N SER A 27 -14.04 20.87 7.79
CA SER A 27 -13.13 19.74 7.92
C SER A 27 -11.90 19.92 7.03
N ALA A 28 -10.78 19.35 7.46
CA ALA A 28 -9.55 19.23 6.65
C ALA A 28 -8.90 17.90 6.94
N PHE A 29 -8.64 17.11 5.90
CA PHE A 29 -7.95 15.82 6.02
C PHE A 29 -7.11 15.56 4.77
N GLY A 30 -5.92 14.98 4.99
CA GLY A 30 -5.01 14.57 3.95
C GLY A 30 -5.07 13.07 3.68
N ASP A 31 -4.79 12.67 2.44
CA ASP A 31 -4.52 11.29 2.12
C ASP A 31 -3.37 10.75 2.98
N ARG A 32 -3.52 9.53 3.49
CA ARG A 32 -2.44 8.84 4.20
C ARG A 32 -1.61 8.07 3.18
N ALA A 33 -0.41 8.57 2.93
CA ALA A 33 0.52 7.98 1.96
C ALA A 33 1.25 6.75 2.51
N VAL A 34 1.35 6.61 3.85
CA VAL A 34 1.98 5.48 4.55
C VAL A 34 1.01 4.90 5.59
N GLY A 35 1.27 3.65 6.05
CA GLY A 35 0.46 2.99 7.09
C GLY A 35 -0.31 1.76 6.61
N GLY A 36 -0.04 1.27 5.41
CA GLY A 36 -0.43 -0.08 4.99
C GLY A 36 0.57 -1.11 5.53
N TYR A 37 0.06 -2.30 5.90
CA TYR A 37 0.92 -3.42 6.30
C TYR A 37 1.06 -4.40 5.14
N TYR A 38 2.29 -4.81 4.88
CA TYR A 38 2.63 -5.78 3.85
C TYR A 38 3.32 -6.98 4.48
N LEU A 39 3.04 -8.15 3.92
CA LEU A 39 3.83 -9.34 4.15
C LEU A 39 4.83 -9.48 3.01
N ASP A 40 6.08 -9.21 3.30
CA ASP A 40 7.17 -9.42 2.35
C ASP A 40 7.74 -10.82 2.48
N PHE A 41 7.94 -11.48 1.34
CA PHE A 41 8.52 -12.82 1.23
C PHE A 41 9.82 -12.73 0.45
N ALA A 42 10.91 -12.52 1.17
CA ALA A 42 12.25 -12.47 0.60
C ALA A 42 12.78 -13.89 0.36
N VAL A 43 12.67 -14.39 -0.88
CA VAL A 43 13.15 -15.72 -1.23
C VAL A 43 14.68 -15.74 -1.22
N ASN A 44 15.26 -16.67 -0.44
CA ASN A 44 16.68 -16.90 -0.41
C ASN A 44 17.08 -17.85 -1.55
N ARG A 45 17.65 -17.30 -2.62
CA ARG A 45 18.04 -18.02 -3.82
C ARG A 45 19.02 -19.17 -3.54
N GLU A 46 20.00 -18.94 -2.66
CA GLU A 46 21.03 -19.92 -2.35
C GLU A 46 20.45 -21.10 -1.57
N GLN A 47 19.58 -20.83 -0.60
CA GLN A 47 18.91 -21.89 0.15
C GLN A 47 17.93 -22.65 -0.74
N ALA A 48 17.14 -21.98 -1.57
CA ALA A 48 16.24 -22.63 -2.52
C ALA A 48 17.00 -23.57 -3.46
N ALA A 49 18.15 -23.14 -4.00
CA ALA A 49 18.99 -23.95 -4.88
C ALA A 49 19.52 -25.23 -4.19
N ARG A 50 19.82 -25.20 -2.89
CA ARG A 50 20.26 -26.40 -2.13
C ARG A 50 19.19 -27.48 -2.11
N TYR A 51 17.92 -27.11 -2.18
CA TYR A 51 16.78 -28.01 -2.26
C TYR A 51 16.33 -28.30 -3.70
N GLY A 52 17.08 -27.84 -4.70
CA GLY A 52 16.72 -27.99 -6.11
C GLY A 52 15.57 -27.13 -6.57
N LEU A 53 15.24 -26.06 -5.81
CA LEU A 53 14.17 -25.12 -6.10
C LEU A 53 14.71 -23.86 -6.77
N THR A 54 13.96 -23.34 -7.71
CA THR A 54 14.16 -21.99 -8.24
C THR A 54 13.39 -20.96 -7.41
N VAL A 55 13.72 -19.69 -7.55
CA VAL A 55 12.93 -18.59 -6.96
C VAL A 55 11.48 -18.65 -7.42
N GLY A 56 11.26 -18.98 -8.71
CA GLY A 56 9.93 -19.12 -9.30
C GLY A 56 9.10 -20.20 -8.61
N ASP A 57 9.69 -21.37 -8.35
CA ASP A 57 8.99 -22.47 -7.67
C ASP A 57 8.51 -22.06 -6.28
N VAL A 58 9.37 -21.37 -5.51
CA VAL A 58 8.99 -20.86 -4.18
C VAL A 58 7.91 -19.79 -4.28
N GLN A 59 8.01 -18.86 -5.22
CA GLN A 59 6.99 -17.84 -5.45
C GLN A 59 5.64 -18.44 -5.88
N ASP A 60 5.63 -19.49 -6.67
CA ASP A 60 4.40 -20.18 -7.08
C ASP A 60 3.72 -20.88 -5.90
N VAL A 61 4.50 -21.46 -4.97
CA VAL A 61 3.96 -21.99 -3.71
C VAL A 61 3.34 -20.87 -2.88
N ILE A 62 4.04 -19.74 -2.69
CA ILE A 62 3.54 -18.59 -1.94
C ILE A 62 2.24 -18.06 -2.58
N ARG A 63 2.24 -17.85 -3.89
CA ARG A 63 1.08 -17.36 -4.64
C ARG A 63 -0.12 -18.29 -4.46
N THR A 64 0.08 -19.59 -4.66
CA THR A 64 -1.00 -20.58 -4.59
C THR A 64 -1.48 -20.78 -3.16
N ALA A 65 -0.56 -20.95 -2.21
CA ALA A 65 -0.89 -21.26 -0.82
C ALA A 65 -1.61 -20.09 -0.12
N ILE A 66 -1.18 -18.86 -0.37
CA ILE A 66 -1.64 -17.67 0.35
C ILE A 66 -2.69 -16.90 -0.46
N GLY A 67 -2.37 -16.54 -1.71
CA GLY A 67 -3.24 -15.78 -2.59
C GLY A 67 -4.38 -16.61 -3.18
N GLY A 68 -4.07 -17.85 -3.49
CA GLY A 68 -4.94 -18.75 -4.23
C GLY A 68 -4.71 -18.67 -5.75
N MET A 69 -4.86 -19.80 -6.40
CA MET A 69 -4.76 -19.93 -7.85
C MET A 69 -6.01 -20.58 -8.42
N ASN A 70 -6.55 -20.02 -9.50
CA ASN A 70 -7.63 -20.66 -10.24
C ASN A 70 -7.06 -21.83 -11.01
N VAL A 71 -7.46 -23.04 -10.66
CA VAL A 71 -6.96 -24.29 -11.28
C VAL A 71 -7.83 -24.76 -12.44
N THR A 72 -9.10 -24.41 -12.43
CA THR A 72 -10.07 -24.73 -13.49
C THR A 72 -11.31 -23.84 -13.36
N GLU A 73 -12.23 -24.02 -14.30
CA GLU A 73 -13.57 -23.42 -14.24
C GLU A 73 -14.63 -24.53 -14.38
N THR A 74 -15.74 -24.39 -13.65
CA THR A 74 -16.94 -25.17 -13.89
C THR A 74 -17.90 -24.39 -14.75
N VAL A 75 -18.67 -25.08 -15.61
CA VAL A 75 -19.67 -24.51 -16.49
C VAL A 75 -21.02 -25.04 -16.08
N GLU A 76 -21.90 -24.13 -15.64
CA GLU A 76 -23.27 -24.43 -15.25
C GLU A 76 -24.25 -23.63 -16.12
N GLY A 77 -24.77 -24.27 -17.18
CA GLY A 77 -25.55 -23.58 -18.19
C GLY A 77 -24.70 -22.55 -18.96
N LEU A 78 -25.04 -21.27 -18.82
CA LEU A 78 -24.29 -20.15 -19.43
C LEU A 78 -23.26 -19.53 -18.46
N GLU A 79 -23.24 -19.93 -17.21
CA GLU A 79 -22.39 -19.37 -16.17
C GLU A 79 -21.08 -20.14 -16.03
N ARG A 80 -20.02 -19.44 -15.69
CA ARG A 80 -18.67 -20.00 -15.47
C ARG A 80 -18.19 -19.60 -14.08
N TYR A 81 -17.77 -20.62 -13.31
CA TYR A 81 -17.30 -20.42 -11.93
C TYR A 81 -15.86 -20.87 -11.82
N PRO A 82 -14.92 -19.98 -11.43
CA PRO A 82 -13.53 -20.36 -11.21
C PRO A 82 -13.39 -21.23 -9.94
N VAL A 83 -12.65 -22.32 -10.05
CA VAL A 83 -12.27 -23.15 -8.91
C VAL A 83 -10.92 -22.67 -8.39
N ASN A 84 -10.92 -22.02 -7.23
CA ASN A 84 -9.74 -21.45 -6.62
C ASN A 84 -9.14 -22.40 -5.58
N LEU A 85 -7.85 -22.74 -5.74
CA LEU A 85 -7.08 -23.57 -4.82
C LEU A 85 -6.21 -22.68 -3.93
N ARG A 86 -6.35 -22.81 -2.60
CA ARG A 86 -5.48 -22.16 -1.61
C ARG A 86 -5.51 -22.91 -0.28
N TYR A 87 -4.55 -22.64 0.60
CA TYR A 87 -4.60 -23.17 1.96
C TYR A 87 -5.78 -22.60 2.76
N PRO A 88 -6.37 -23.42 3.67
CA PRO A 88 -7.44 -22.95 4.56
C PRO A 88 -6.94 -21.77 5.42
N ARG A 89 -7.87 -20.90 5.83
CA ARG A 89 -7.55 -19.67 6.58
C ARG A 89 -6.73 -19.94 7.83
N GLY A 90 -7.06 -20.98 8.57
CA GLY A 90 -6.36 -21.36 9.81
C GLY A 90 -4.90 -21.80 9.63
N ARG A 91 -4.42 -21.96 8.38
CA ARG A 91 -3.02 -22.26 8.06
C ARG A 91 -2.24 -21.05 7.55
N ARG A 92 -2.90 -19.90 7.37
CA ARG A 92 -2.31 -18.67 6.80
C ARG A 92 -2.73 -17.40 7.52
N ASP A 93 -3.18 -17.51 8.77
CA ASP A 93 -3.70 -16.39 9.58
C ASP A 93 -2.66 -15.76 10.51
N SER A 94 -1.42 -16.28 10.53
CA SER A 94 -0.30 -15.69 11.25
C SER A 94 1.02 -15.91 10.54
N VAL A 95 2.01 -15.05 10.82
CA VAL A 95 3.35 -15.14 10.23
C VAL A 95 4.03 -16.46 10.59
N GLU A 96 3.84 -16.96 11.82
CA GLU A 96 4.38 -18.22 12.31
C GLU A 96 3.87 -19.38 11.46
N LYS A 97 2.57 -19.44 11.20
CA LYS A 97 1.97 -20.50 10.36
C LYS A 97 2.41 -20.39 8.90
N LEU A 98 2.62 -19.17 8.40
CA LEU A 98 3.17 -18.96 7.06
C LEU A 98 4.61 -19.47 6.95
N ARG A 99 5.43 -19.33 7.98
CA ARG A 99 6.79 -19.89 8.04
C ARG A 99 6.82 -21.41 7.98
N GLU A 100 5.78 -22.06 8.51
CA GLU A 100 5.62 -23.52 8.56
C GLU A 100 4.95 -24.10 7.30
N LEU A 101 4.53 -23.28 6.34
CA LEU A 101 3.91 -23.77 5.10
C LEU A 101 4.85 -24.77 4.39
N ALA A 102 4.29 -25.91 4.01
CA ALA A 102 5.07 -26.95 3.34
C ALA A 102 5.39 -26.57 1.89
N VAL A 103 6.67 -26.59 1.56
CA VAL A 103 7.19 -26.51 0.18
C VAL A 103 7.67 -27.90 -0.19
N VAL A 104 7.17 -28.44 -1.30
CA VAL A 104 7.59 -29.76 -1.81
C VAL A 104 8.76 -29.56 -2.78
N THR A 105 9.88 -30.20 -2.49
CA THR A 105 11.06 -30.18 -3.36
C THR A 105 10.90 -31.13 -4.56
N PRO A 106 11.69 -30.98 -5.63
CA PRO A 106 11.68 -31.91 -6.76
C PRO A 106 11.98 -33.36 -6.38
N SER A 107 12.71 -33.58 -5.27
CA SER A 107 12.96 -34.92 -4.71
C SER A 107 11.80 -35.50 -3.90
N GLY A 108 10.70 -34.76 -3.73
CA GLY A 108 9.54 -35.18 -2.93
C GLY A 108 9.66 -34.87 -1.43
N GLN A 109 10.75 -34.26 -0.98
CA GLN A 109 10.92 -33.86 0.40
C GLN A 109 10.03 -32.64 0.71
N GLN A 110 9.41 -32.62 1.88
CA GLN A 110 8.68 -31.45 2.39
C GLN A 110 9.58 -30.66 3.33
N ILE A 111 9.73 -29.36 3.05
CA ILE A 111 10.46 -28.40 3.88
C ILE A 111 9.55 -27.24 4.26
N PRO A 112 9.76 -26.57 5.41
CA PRO A 112 9.02 -25.36 5.74
C PRO A 112 9.44 -24.20 4.83
N LEU A 113 8.50 -23.29 4.53
CA LEU A 113 8.78 -22.10 3.71
C LEU A 113 9.92 -21.25 4.30
N SER A 114 10.03 -21.20 5.62
CA SER A 114 11.13 -20.51 6.33
C SER A 114 12.53 -21.05 6.03
N ALA A 115 12.66 -22.26 5.47
CA ALA A 115 13.95 -22.78 5.04
C ALA A 115 14.47 -22.11 3.76
N VAL A 116 13.58 -21.50 2.95
CA VAL A 116 13.90 -20.93 1.63
C VAL A 116 13.43 -19.50 1.45
N ALA A 117 12.70 -18.94 2.41
CA ALA A 117 12.24 -17.54 2.38
C ALA A 117 12.21 -16.93 3.79
N ASP A 118 12.56 -15.65 3.89
CA ASP A 118 12.34 -14.84 5.08
C ASP A 118 11.00 -14.12 4.93
N ILE A 119 10.21 -14.08 6.02
CA ILE A 119 8.87 -13.49 6.02
C ILE A 119 8.88 -12.36 7.03
N ARG A 120 8.60 -11.14 6.54
CA ARG A 120 8.58 -9.92 7.34
C ARG A 120 7.25 -9.21 7.20
N VAL A 121 6.85 -8.53 8.26
CA VAL A 121 5.78 -7.53 8.21
C VAL A 121 6.47 -6.19 8.02
N GLU A 122 6.13 -5.50 6.95
CA GLU A 122 6.70 -4.19 6.63
C GLU A 122 5.59 -3.16 6.47
N ASP A 123 5.87 -1.94 6.89
CA ASP A 123 5.00 -0.81 6.64
C ASP A 123 5.25 -0.29 5.23
N GLY A 124 4.17 0.08 4.55
CA GLY A 124 4.28 0.63 3.22
C GLY A 124 3.06 1.45 2.81
N PRO A 125 3.11 2.11 1.66
CA PRO A 125 2.01 2.91 1.18
C PRO A 125 0.84 2.02 0.73
N PRO A 126 -0.38 2.23 1.27
CA PRO A 126 -1.57 1.47 0.84
C PRO A 126 -1.94 1.79 -0.61
N MET A 127 -1.62 3.00 -1.05
CA MET A 127 -1.83 3.47 -2.42
C MET A 127 -0.82 4.57 -2.75
N ILE A 128 -0.18 4.47 -3.89
CA ILE A 128 0.68 5.53 -4.42
C ILE A 128 -0.11 6.25 -5.51
N LYS A 129 -0.44 7.51 -5.24
CA LYS A 129 -1.03 8.41 -6.23
C LYS A 129 0.07 9.18 -6.93
N SER A 130 -0.07 9.38 -8.22
CA SER A 130 0.87 10.19 -9.00
C SER A 130 0.12 11.07 -10.00
N GLU A 131 0.64 12.26 -10.21
CA GLU A 131 0.14 13.23 -11.17
C GLU A 131 1.33 13.91 -11.86
N ASN A 132 1.28 13.99 -13.18
CA ASN A 132 2.40 14.49 -14.00
C ASN A 132 3.72 13.77 -13.70
N ALA A 133 3.67 12.42 -13.56
CA ALA A 133 4.80 11.54 -13.25
C ALA A 133 5.50 11.85 -11.90
N ARG A 134 4.81 12.49 -10.95
CA ARG A 134 5.31 12.74 -9.59
C ARG A 134 4.33 12.20 -8.56
N PRO A 135 4.80 11.55 -7.49
CA PRO A 135 3.96 11.19 -6.37
C PRO A 135 3.25 12.41 -5.79
N ASN A 136 2.00 12.26 -5.40
CA ASN A 136 1.22 13.32 -4.79
C ASN A 136 0.36 12.79 -3.63
N GLY A 137 -0.05 13.71 -2.76
CA GLY A 137 -1.06 13.50 -1.73
C GLY A 137 -2.11 14.60 -1.85
N TRP A 138 -3.38 14.24 -1.76
CA TRP A 138 -4.48 15.19 -1.75
C TRP A 138 -4.83 15.57 -0.32
N ILE A 139 -5.15 16.86 -0.14
CA ILE A 139 -5.71 17.38 1.10
C ILE A 139 -7.09 17.92 0.73
N PHE A 140 -8.10 17.32 1.31
CA PHE A 140 -9.50 17.68 1.11
C PHE A 140 -9.92 18.62 2.21
N VAL A 141 -10.56 19.72 1.82
CA VAL A 141 -11.00 20.75 2.76
C VAL A 141 -12.46 21.09 2.45
N ASP A 142 -13.32 20.92 3.44
CA ASP A 142 -14.71 21.35 3.39
C ASP A 142 -14.84 22.68 4.12
N ILE A 143 -15.60 23.59 3.55
CA ILE A 143 -15.82 24.94 4.09
C ILE A 143 -17.31 25.23 4.24
N ASP A 144 -17.66 26.06 5.21
CA ASP A 144 -19.01 26.55 5.42
C ASP A 144 -19.04 28.02 5.83
N GLY A 145 -20.06 28.74 5.36
CA GLY A 145 -20.32 30.12 5.75
C GLY A 145 -19.35 31.16 5.21
N VAL A 146 -18.46 30.79 4.28
CA VAL A 146 -17.44 31.71 3.70
C VAL A 146 -17.41 31.62 2.18
N ASP A 147 -17.00 32.69 1.54
CA ASP A 147 -16.77 32.70 0.09
C ASP A 147 -15.52 31.90 -0.25
N LEU A 148 -15.65 31.01 -1.23
CA LEU A 148 -14.58 30.07 -1.61
C LEU A 148 -13.30 30.78 -2.06
N GLY A 149 -13.42 31.85 -2.87
CA GLY A 149 -12.28 32.61 -3.36
C GLY A 149 -11.51 33.30 -2.23
N THR A 150 -12.24 33.91 -1.31
CA THR A 150 -11.68 34.56 -0.12
C THR A 150 -11.03 33.55 0.81
N TYR A 151 -11.68 32.40 1.01
CA TYR A 151 -11.12 31.29 1.80
C TYR A 151 -9.79 30.79 1.22
N VAL A 152 -9.73 30.48 -0.07
CA VAL A 152 -8.51 30.00 -0.74
C VAL A 152 -7.38 31.02 -0.66
N ALA A 153 -7.68 32.32 -0.80
CA ALA A 153 -6.67 33.38 -0.65
C ALA A 153 -6.08 33.40 0.77
N SER A 154 -6.93 33.32 1.79
CA SER A 154 -6.50 33.23 3.20
C SER A 154 -5.71 31.95 3.49
N ALA A 155 -6.16 30.82 2.95
CA ALA A 155 -5.48 29.55 3.11
C ALA A 155 -4.09 29.55 2.48
N ARG A 156 -3.94 30.11 1.28
CA ARG A 156 -2.63 30.24 0.62
C ARG A 156 -1.66 31.05 1.47
N THR A 157 -2.11 32.17 2.02
CA THR A 157 -1.29 33.01 2.90
C THR A 157 -0.90 32.25 4.16
N ALA A 158 -1.87 31.65 4.86
CA ALA A 158 -1.63 30.95 6.10
C ALA A 158 -0.65 29.75 5.93
N VAL A 159 -0.77 29.01 4.83
CA VAL A 159 0.15 27.91 4.51
C VAL A 159 1.55 28.45 4.17
N ALA A 160 1.66 29.52 3.38
CA ALA A 160 2.95 30.11 3.03
C ALA A 160 3.69 30.70 4.26
N ASP A 161 2.96 31.24 5.22
CA ASP A 161 3.54 31.84 6.43
C ASP A 161 3.98 30.78 7.45
N ARG A 162 3.35 29.61 7.47
CA ARG A 162 3.57 28.60 8.50
C ARG A 162 4.34 27.37 8.04
N LEU A 163 4.49 27.18 6.73
CA LEU A 163 5.10 25.98 6.17
C LEU A 163 6.20 26.33 5.17
N GLU A 164 7.40 25.88 5.47
CA GLU A 164 8.52 25.88 4.54
C GLU A 164 8.62 24.54 3.84
N LEU A 165 8.48 24.52 2.51
CA LEU A 165 8.56 23.30 1.72
C LEU A 165 10.01 22.90 1.46
N PRO A 166 10.39 21.64 1.69
CA PRO A 166 11.69 21.15 1.28
C PRO A 166 11.90 21.26 -0.23
N PRO A 167 13.16 21.35 -0.71
CA PRO A 167 13.44 21.37 -2.13
C PRO A 167 12.84 20.16 -2.85
N GLY A 168 12.20 20.41 -4.00
CA GLY A 168 11.56 19.36 -4.79
C GLY A 168 10.10 19.07 -4.44
N TYR A 169 9.54 19.74 -3.44
CA TYR A 169 8.11 19.65 -3.10
C TYR A 169 7.34 20.87 -3.58
N SER A 170 6.09 20.67 -3.94
CA SER A 170 5.19 21.75 -4.38
C SER A 170 3.75 21.52 -3.96
N ILE A 171 3.02 22.61 -3.74
CA ILE A 171 1.60 22.62 -3.45
C ILE A 171 0.88 23.19 -4.67
N ASN A 172 -0.14 22.47 -5.13
CA ASN A 172 -1.08 22.94 -6.15
C ASN A 172 -2.46 23.07 -5.52
N TRP A 173 -3.15 24.14 -5.84
CA TRP A 173 -4.51 24.37 -5.40
C TRP A 173 -5.46 24.00 -6.52
N SER A 174 -6.44 23.17 -6.23
CA SER A 174 -7.42 22.68 -7.20
C SER A 174 -8.82 22.76 -6.59
N GLY A 175 -9.83 23.06 -7.40
CA GLY A 175 -11.21 23.19 -6.96
C GLY A 175 -12.02 24.07 -7.91
N GLN A 176 -13.29 24.27 -7.57
CA GLN A 176 -14.19 25.15 -8.32
C GLN A 176 -14.21 26.57 -7.71
N TYR A 177 -13.09 27.28 -7.80
CA TYR A 177 -12.97 28.64 -7.28
C TYR A 177 -12.43 29.60 -8.34
#